data_858e20adfdc11281b328cdc1c7feba83
#
_entry.id   858e20adfdc11281b328cdc1c7feba83
#
_cell.length_a   1.000
_cell.length_b   1.000
_cell.length_c   1.000
_cell.angle_alpha   90.00
_cell.angle_beta   90.00
_cell.angle_gamma   90.00
#
_symmetry.space_group_name_H-M   'P 1'
#
loop_
_entity.id
_entity.type
_entity.pdbx_description
1 polymer ?
#
loop_
_entity_poly.entity_id
_entity_poly.type
_entity_poly.pdbx_seq_one_letter_code
_entity_poly.pdbx_strand_id
1 'polypeptide(L)'
;VSNFGNVQIYKSNNTKAQAWNFIKYESPRSQLDSMAKKYNADIQETTYVVQCYKNNNYSLGSSGSNVQISNSNQKWRIKKDSVGYITFINVSTNKALDVYGGHSSNSTNVWQYNYNNSLAQKWIAKKNSDGSLTFVSALDKNHVLDISGGLIQNRQNVQLYQNNGTNAQKFKLTKI
;
A
#
# COMPACT_ATOMS: atom_id res chain seq x y z
N VAL A 1 -36.78 6.57 4.72
CA VAL A 1 -36.70 5.44 5.66
C VAL A 1 -35.92 5.95 6.86
N SER A 2 -36.58 6.13 8.02
CA SER A 2 -35.89 6.56 9.25
C SER A 2 -34.97 5.41 9.73
N ASN A 3 -33.76 5.77 10.19
CA ASN A 3 -32.75 4.81 10.66
C ASN A 3 -33.15 3.97 11.89
N PHE A 4 -34.42 4.08 12.38
CA PHE A 4 -34.90 3.42 13.59
C PHE A 4 -36.19 2.63 13.38
N GLY A 5 -36.49 2.25 12.13
CA GLY A 5 -37.66 1.40 11.86
C GLY A 5 -37.46 -0.02 12.41
N ASN A 6 -38.40 -0.52 13.22
CA ASN A 6 -38.39 -1.90 13.67
C ASN A 6 -38.60 -2.84 12.47
N VAL A 7 -37.79 -3.89 12.37
CA VAL A 7 -38.00 -5.00 11.44
C VAL A 7 -38.95 -6.00 12.13
N GLN A 8 -40.07 -6.31 11.51
CA GLN A 8 -41.04 -7.29 12.01
C GLN A 8 -41.14 -8.45 11.03
N ILE A 9 -41.40 -9.63 11.55
CA ILE A 9 -41.65 -10.83 10.75
C ILE A 9 -43.16 -11.02 10.61
N TYR A 10 -43.63 -10.99 9.37
CA TYR A 10 -45.04 -11.25 9.03
C TYR A 10 -45.14 -12.40 8.03
N LYS A 11 -46.35 -13.00 7.96
CA LYS A 11 -46.67 -13.94 6.88
C LYS A 11 -46.47 -13.25 5.53
N SER A 12 -45.86 -13.95 4.56
CA SER A 12 -45.63 -13.40 3.24
C SER A 12 -46.90 -12.89 2.57
N ASN A 13 -46.91 -11.65 2.14
CA ASN A 13 -48.01 -11.01 1.42
C ASN A 13 -47.56 -10.39 0.08
N ASN A 14 -46.31 -10.69 -0.37
CA ASN A 14 -45.73 -10.23 -1.62
C ASN A 14 -45.66 -8.69 -1.78
N THR A 15 -45.69 -7.94 -0.68
CA THR A 15 -45.53 -6.47 -0.74
C THR A 15 -44.09 -6.07 -0.87
N LYS A 16 -43.84 -4.82 -1.36
CA LYS A 16 -42.49 -4.22 -1.41
C LYS A 16 -41.81 -4.10 -0.03
N ALA A 17 -42.60 -4.07 1.05
CA ALA A 17 -42.09 -4.06 2.42
C ALA A 17 -41.40 -5.39 2.81
N GLN A 18 -41.66 -6.47 2.07
CA GLN A 18 -41.07 -7.80 2.25
C GLN A 18 -40.01 -8.14 1.19
N ALA A 19 -39.69 -7.20 0.29
CA ALA A 19 -38.67 -7.36 -0.70
C ALA A 19 -37.31 -6.80 -0.17
N TRP A 20 -36.32 -7.65 -0.10
CA TRP A 20 -34.98 -7.32 0.39
C TRP A 20 -33.96 -7.47 -0.71
N ASN A 21 -33.11 -6.45 -0.86
CA ASN A 21 -31.91 -6.56 -1.68
C ASN A 21 -30.72 -6.90 -0.78
N PHE A 22 -30.14 -8.07 -0.98
CA PHE A 22 -28.91 -8.47 -0.31
C PHE A 22 -27.72 -7.85 -1.05
N ILE A 23 -27.09 -6.86 -0.42
CA ILE A 23 -25.84 -6.29 -0.91
C ILE A 23 -24.72 -7.04 -0.23
N LYS A 24 -23.81 -7.65 -1.02
CA LYS A 24 -22.62 -8.29 -0.47
C LYS A 24 -21.78 -7.26 0.28
N TYR A 25 -21.67 -7.41 1.58
CA TYR A 25 -20.76 -6.60 2.38
C TYR A 25 -19.33 -7.08 2.17
N GLU A 26 -18.47 -6.18 1.70
CA GLU A 26 -17.02 -6.43 1.65
C GLU A 26 -16.35 -5.74 2.82
N SER A 27 -15.75 -6.51 3.71
CA SER A 27 -14.97 -5.97 4.82
C SER A 27 -13.79 -5.13 4.31
N PRO A 28 -13.28 -4.16 5.08
CA PRO A 28 -12.06 -3.42 4.71
C PRO A 28 -10.89 -4.35 4.34
N ARG A 29 -10.76 -5.49 5.02
CA ARG A 29 -9.74 -6.51 4.72
C ARG A 29 -9.98 -7.16 3.36
N SER A 30 -11.21 -7.62 3.08
CA SER A 30 -11.51 -8.25 1.79
C SER A 30 -11.34 -7.30 0.59
N GLN A 31 -11.57 -5.99 0.81
CA GLN A 31 -11.26 -4.97 -0.21
C GLN A 31 -9.76 -4.87 -0.49
N LEU A 32 -8.91 -4.85 0.56
CA LEU A 32 -7.45 -4.84 0.41
C LEU A 32 -6.94 -6.11 -0.27
N ASP A 33 -7.47 -7.29 0.10
CA ASP A 33 -7.10 -8.57 -0.51
C ASP A 33 -7.46 -8.58 -2.01
N SER A 34 -8.64 -8.08 -2.37
CA SER A 34 -9.07 -7.93 -3.77
C SER A 34 -8.16 -6.96 -4.55
N MET A 35 -7.78 -5.84 -3.92
CA MET A 35 -6.82 -4.90 -4.50
C MET A 35 -5.44 -5.53 -4.70
N ALA A 36 -4.92 -6.29 -3.73
CA ALA A 36 -3.63 -6.97 -3.84
C ALA A 36 -3.62 -7.95 -5.01
N LYS A 37 -4.63 -8.81 -5.12
CA LYS A 37 -4.79 -9.74 -6.26
C LYS A 37 -4.80 -9.00 -7.59
N LYS A 38 -5.58 -7.92 -7.69
CA LYS A 38 -5.75 -7.16 -8.93
C LYS A 38 -4.49 -6.39 -9.34
N TYR A 39 -3.95 -5.56 -8.43
CA TYR A 39 -2.91 -4.60 -8.80
C TYR A 39 -1.51 -5.19 -8.79
N ASN A 40 -1.26 -6.23 -8.01
CA ASN A 40 0.03 -6.90 -7.98
C ASN A 40 0.12 -8.11 -8.93
N ALA A 41 -0.92 -8.37 -9.74
CA ALA A 41 -0.94 -9.52 -10.65
C ALA A 41 0.32 -9.60 -11.52
N ASP A 42 0.66 -8.49 -12.18
CA ASP A 42 1.76 -8.39 -13.13
C ASP A 42 3.12 -8.06 -12.46
N ILE A 43 3.15 -7.83 -11.15
CA ILE A 43 4.41 -7.57 -10.44
C ILE A 43 5.17 -8.89 -10.31
N GLN A 44 6.37 -8.94 -10.84
CA GLN A 44 7.25 -10.13 -10.77
C GLN A 44 8.04 -10.17 -9.46
N GLU A 45 8.27 -11.37 -8.94
CA GLU A 45 9.17 -11.62 -7.80
C GLU A 45 10.62 -11.59 -8.27
N THR A 46 11.18 -10.40 -8.41
CA THR A 46 12.55 -10.15 -8.81
C THR A 46 13.09 -8.91 -8.11
N THR A 47 14.25 -8.43 -8.53
CA THR A 47 14.92 -7.26 -7.95
C THR A 47 14.62 -6.00 -8.75
N TYR A 48 14.36 -4.91 -8.03
CA TYR A 48 14.04 -3.60 -8.59
C TYR A 48 14.82 -2.48 -7.90
N VAL A 49 14.99 -1.38 -8.61
CA VAL A 49 15.16 -0.05 -8.03
C VAL A 49 13.78 0.61 -7.99
N VAL A 50 13.39 1.12 -6.83
CA VAL A 50 12.12 1.82 -6.61
C VAL A 50 12.37 3.31 -6.79
N GLN A 51 12.21 3.82 -8.01
CA GLN A 51 12.53 5.21 -8.35
C GLN A 51 11.37 6.17 -8.04
N CYS A 52 11.70 7.42 -7.71
CA CYS A 52 10.73 8.50 -7.66
C CYS A 52 10.25 8.80 -9.09
N TYR A 53 8.94 8.82 -9.32
CA TYR A 53 8.39 8.89 -10.69
C TYR A 53 8.76 10.20 -11.41
N LYS A 54 8.74 11.33 -10.72
CA LYS A 54 9.03 12.65 -11.31
C LYS A 54 10.52 13.03 -11.35
N ASN A 55 11.36 12.27 -10.66
CA ASN A 55 12.81 12.47 -10.68
C ASN A 55 13.52 11.13 -10.46
N ASN A 56 13.81 10.43 -11.55
CA ASN A 56 14.41 9.10 -11.54
C ASN A 56 15.88 9.05 -11.12
N ASN A 57 16.53 10.21 -10.88
CA ASN A 57 17.84 10.27 -10.25
C ASN A 57 17.78 9.91 -8.75
N TYR A 58 16.56 9.83 -8.20
CA TYR A 58 16.31 9.48 -6.82
C TYR A 58 15.44 8.23 -6.70
N SER A 59 15.73 7.43 -5.71
CA SER A 59 15.06 6.16 -5.44
C SER A 59 14.89 5.94 -3.95
N LEU A 60 14.07 4.96 -3.62
CA LEU A 60 13.92 4.45 -2.26
C LEU A 60 15.25 3.81 -1.83
N GLY A 61 15.78 4.30 -0.72
CA GLY A 61 16.98 3.77 -0.10
C GLY A 61 16.84 3.72 1.41
N SER A 62 17.94 3.46 2.09
CA SER A 62 17.98 3.41 3.55
C SER A 62 19.31 3.92 4.08
N SER A 63 19.27 4.41 5.31
CA SER A 63 20.46 4.75 6.12
C SER A 63 20.24 4.18 7.52
N GLY A 64 21.06 3.23 7.93
CA GLY A 64 20.77 2.42 9.12
C GLY A 64 19.43 1.69 8.94
N SER A 65 18.55 1.80 9.92
CA SER A 65 17.19 1.24 9.81
C SER A 65 16.19 2.19 9.15
N ASN A 66 16.48 3.47 9.00
CA ASN A 66 15.56 4.43 8.41
C ASN A 66 15.48 4.27 6.88
N VAL A 67 14.26 4.37 6.33
CA VAL A 67 14.04 4.44 4.89
C VAL A 67 13.91 5.90 4.47
N GLN A 68 14.61 6.24 3.40
CA GLN A 68 14.71 7.61 2.90
C GLN A 68 14.89 7.62 1.38
N ILE A 69 14.74 8.76 0.78
CA ILE A 69 15.09 8.97 -0.63
C ILE A 69 16.61 9.07 -0.76
N SER A 70 17.15 8.43 -1.78
CA SER A 70 18.59 8.32 -2.04
C SER A 70 18.88 8.40 -3.53
N ASN A 71 20.06 8.90 -3.88
CA ASN A 71 20.61 8.86 -5.23
C ASN A 71 21.50 7.62 -5.49
N SER A 72 21.53 6.65 -4.56
CA SER A 72 22.40 5.46 -4.63
C SER A 72 21.77 4.26 -5.32
N ASN A 73 20.53 4.35 -5.80
CA ASN A 73 19.81 3.27 -6.50
C ASN A 73 19.87 1.93 -5.76
N GLN A 74 19.56 1.95 -4.45
CA GLN A 74 19.51 0.73 -3.66
C GLN A 74 18.49 -0.26 -4.24
N LYS A 75 18.82 -1.54 -4.13
CA LYS A 75 18.05 -2.63 -4.74
C LYS A 75 17.10 -3.26 -3.73
N TRP A 76 15.88 -3.51 -4.19
CA TRP A 76 14.82 -4.13 -3.41
C TRP A 76 14.28 -5.36 -4.13
N ARG A 77 14.38 -6.53 -3.49
CA ARG A 77 13.78 -7.75 -4.00
C ARG A 77 12.32 -7.81 -3.57
N ILE A 78 11.42 -8.06 -4.51
CA ILE A 78 10.01 -8.26 -4.21
C ILE A 78 9.75 -9.73 -3.90
N LYS A 79 9.00 -9.98 -2.82
CA LYS A 79 8.32 -11.24 -2.52
C LYS A 79 6.83 -11.02 -2.60
N LYS A 80 6.09 -12.02 -3.08
CA LYS A 80 4.63 -12.01 -3.15
C LYS A 80 4.06 -13.12 -2.26
N ASP A 81 3.03 -12.82 -1.49
CA ASP A 81 2.34 -13.86 -0.72
C ASP A 81 1.19 -14.50 -1.52
N SER A 82 0.54 -15.52 -0.95
CA SER A 82 -0.55 -16.27 -1.59
C SER A 82 -1.80 -15.42 -1.86
N VAL A 83 -1.98 -14.31 -1.15
CA VAL A 83 -3.09 -13.35 -1.38
C VAL A 83 -2.75 -12.39 -2.52
N GLY A 84 -1.47 -12.14 -2.78
CA GLY A 84 -0.99 -11.23 -3.80
C GLY A 84 -0.37 -9.95 -3.24
N TYR A 85 -0.22 -9.78 -1.93
CA TYR A 85 0.54 -8.66 -1.37
C TYR A 85 2.01 -8.79 -1.70
N ILE A 86 2.68 -7.66 -1.94
CA ILE A 86 4.13 -7.61 -2.13
C ILE A 86 4.83 -7.11 -0.87
N THR A 87 6.03 -7.64 -0.64
CA THR A 87 6.98 -7.15 0.37
C THR A 87 8.27 -6.76 -0.33
N PHE A 88 8.81 -5.60 -0.02
CA PHE A 88 10.11 -5.14 -0.49
C PHE A 88 11.18 -5.55 0.50
N ILE A 89 12.14 -6.36 0.07
CA ILE A 89 13.31 -6.77 0.86
C ILE A 89 14.53 -6.03 0.33
N ASN A 90 15.16 -5.22 1.15
CA ASN A 90 16.42 -4.56 0.79
C ASN A 90 17.51 -5.62 0.57
N VAL A 91 18.13 -5.60 -0.59
CA VAL A 91 19.11 -6.63 -0.99
C VAL A 91 20.36 -6.61 -0.10
N SER A 92 20.79 -5.41 0.33
CA SER A 92 22.02 -5.27 1.14
C SER A 92 21.83 -5.67 2.61
N THR A 93 20.66 -5.40 3.18
CA THR A 93 20.41 -5.62 4.62
C THR A 93 19.57 -6.86 4.90
N ASN A 94 18.92 -7.42 3.86
CA ASN A 94 17.92 -8.50 3.94
C ASN A 94 16.72 -8.17 4.85
N LYS A 95 16.46 -6.88 5.11
CA LYS A 95 15.33 -6.40 5.90
C LYS A 95 14.17 -5.96 5.01
N ALA A 96 12.96 -6.05 5.54
CA ALA A 96 11.74 -5.64 4.85
C ALA A 96 11.45 -4.15 5.03
N LEU A 97 10.87 -3.53 4.00
CA LEU A 97 10.21 -2.23 4.09
C LEU A 97 9.00 -2.35 5.01
N ASP A 98 9.00 -1.62 6.11
CA ASP A 98 8.09 -1.81 7.23
C ASP A 98 7.52 -0.48 7.72
N VAL A 99 6.24 -0.46 8.07
CA VAL A 99 5.60 0.69 8.72
C VAL A 99 5.82 0.59 10.22
N TYR A 100 6.52 1.54 10.81
CA TYR A 100 6.91 1.54 12.21
C TYR A 100 5.72 1.30 13.14
N GLY A 101 5.84 0.29 14.01
CA GLY A 101 4.80 -0.10 14.96
C GLY A 101 3.49 -0.61 14.35
N GLY A 102 3.39 -0.72 13.02
CA GLY A 102 2.15 -1.12 12.35
C GLY A 102 1.01 -0.09 12.46
N HIS A 103 1.33 1.18 12.66
CA HIS A 103 0.36 2.26 12.81
C HIS A 103 -0.04 2.85 11.46
N SER A 104 -1.35 2.88 11.14
CA SER A 104 -1.88 3.44 9.89
C SER A 104 -2.28 4.92 10.03
N SER A 105 -1.41 5.75 10.58
CA SER A 105 -1.64 7.19 10.72
C SER A 105 -0.68 8.02 9.88
N ASN A 106 -1.09 9.26 9.57
CA ASN A 106 -0.23 10.20 8.85
C ASN A 106 1.10 10.41 9.58
N SER A 107 2.17 10.54 8.81
CA SER A 107 3.54 10.75 9.29
C SER A 107 4.14 9.59 10.07
N THR A 108 3.50 8.40 10.05
CA THR A 108 4.12 7.19 10.60
C THR A 108 5.38 6.88 9.79
N ASN A 109 6.50 6.72 10.49
CA ASN A 109 7.79 6.47 9.83
C ASN A 109 7.79 5.14 9.09
N VAL A 110 8.47 5.09 7.94
CA VAL A 110 8.77 3.85 7.23
C VAL A 110 10.24 3.53 7.43
N TRP A 111 10.54 2.31 7.83
CA TRP A 111 11.88 1.86 8.17
C TRP A 111 12.17 0.47 7.61
N GLN A 112 13.32 -0.07 7.89
CA GLN A 112 13.67 -1.47 7.62
C GLN A 112 13.59 -2.30 8.90
N TYR A 113 12.83 -3.38 8.86
CA TYR A 113 12.72 -4.33 9.97
C TYR A 113 12.93 -5.77 9.51
N ASN A 114 13.25 -6.66 10.42
CA ASN A 114 13.36 -8.09 10.10
C ASN A 114 12.06 -8.58 9.46
N TYR A 115 12.18 -9.35 8.38
CA TYR A 115 11.01 -9.91 7.70
C TYR A 115 10.22 -10.82 8.65
N ASN A 116 8.97 -10.48 8.92
CA ASN A 116 8.05 -11.20 9.81
C ASN A 116 6.67 -11.47 9.19
N ASN A 117 6.51 -11.13 7.91
CA ASN A 117 5.26 -11.32 7.15
C ASN A 117 4.02 -10.59 7.74
N SER A 118 4.20 -9.60 8.59
CA SER A 118 3.12 -8.78 9.15
C SER A 118 2.49 -7.86 8.10
N LEU A 119 1.33 -7.30 8.39
CA LEU A 119 0.66 -6.33 7.51
C LEU A 119 1.46 -5.03 7.34
N ALA A 120 2.30 -4.67 8.33
CA ALA A 120 3.18 -3.52 8.25
C ALA A 120 4.22 -3.63 7.10
N GLN A 121 4.49 -4.86 6.62
CA GLN A 121 5.45 -5.15 5.55
C GLN A 121 4.81 -5.44 4.20
N LYS A 122 3.48 -5.35 4.10
CA LYS A 122 2.70 -5.71 2.91
C LYS A 122 2.18 -4.49 2.18
N TRP A 123 2.36 -4.51 0.86
CA TRP A 123 2.06 -3.38 -0.01
C TRP A 123 1.26 -3.81 -1.25
N ILE A 124 0.54 -2.85 -1.82
CA ILE A 124 -0.20 -2.98 -3.07
C ILE A 124 0.32 -1.92 -4.05
N ALA A 125 0.83 -2.32 -5.20
CA ALA A 125 1.34 -1.42 -6.24
C ALA A 125 0.21 -0.99 -7.18
N LYS A 126 -0.56 0.02 -6.79
CA LYS A 126 -1.66 0.54 -7.59
C LYS A 126 -1.11 1.41 -8.74
N LYS A 127 -1.40 1.01 -9.99
CA LYS A 127 -1.03 1.77 -11.18
C LYS A 127 -1.95 2.98 -11.35
N ASN A 128 -1.37 4.15 -11.56
CA ASN A 128 -2.06 5.40 -11.83
C ASN A 128 -2.25 5.61 -13.35
N SER A 129 -3.14 6.54 -13.73
CA SER A 129 -3.40 6.86 -15.15
C SER A 129 -2.20 7.42 -15.89
N ASP A 130 -1.25 8.05 -15.18
CA ASP A 130 0.00 8.58 -15.74
C ASP A 130 1.12 7.52 -15.85
N GLY A 131 0.83 6.26 -15.52
CA GLY A 131 1.78 5.15 -15.56
C GLY A 131 2.63 4.99 -14.30
N SER A 132 2.57 5.92 -13.35
CA SER A 132 3.24 5.79 -12.05
C SER A 132 2.56 4.72 -11.18
N LEU A 133 3.25 4.32 -10.11
CA LEU A 133 2.75 3.42 -9.08
C LEU A 133 2.60 4.16 -7.76
N THR A 134 1.49 3.93 -7.07
CA THR A 134 1.29 4.29 -5.67
C THR A 134 1.29 3.03 -4.83
N PHE A 135 2.13 2.97 -3.79
CA PHE A 135 2.23 1.80 -2.90
C PHE A 135 1.28 1.97 -1.72
N VAL A 136 0.13 1.30 -1.79
CA VAL A 136 -0.89 1.31 -0.74
C VAL A 136 -0.49 0.33 0.36
N SER A 137 -0.61 0.75 1.62
CA SER A 137 -0.33 -0.10 2.77
C SER A 137 -1.41 -1.18 2.95
N ALA A 138 -1.03 -2.38 3.33
CA ALA A 138 -1.99 -3.41 3.74
C ALA A 138 -2.61 -3.17 5.12
N LEU A 139 -2.15 -2.17 5.86
CA LEU A 139 -2.75 -1.76 7.13
C LEU A 139 -4.06 -1.00 6.91
N ASP A 140 -4.11 -0.14 5.89
CA ASP A 140 -5.27 0.70 5.58
C ASP A 140 -5.23 1.15 4.10
N LYS A 141 -6.35 0.98 3.39
CA LYS A 141 -6.45 1.33 1.96
C LYS A 141 -6.30 2.83 1.65
N ASN A 142 -6.42 3.69 2.66
CA ASN A 142 -6.34 5.14 2.51
C ASN A 142 -4.93 5.70 2.71
N HIS A 143 -3.98 4.88 3.22
CA HIS A 143 -2.61 5.31 3.48
C HIS A 143 -1.63 4.64 2.51
N VAL A 144 -0.66 5.42 2.08
CA VAL A 144 0.32 5.04 1.05
C VAL A 144 1.73 5.45 1.43
N LEU A 145 2.72 4.85 0.77
CA LEU A 145 4.12 5.27 0.86
C LEU A 145 4.26 6.69 0.33
N ASP A 146 4.91 7.56 1.10
CA ASP A 146 4.97 9.00 0.86
C ASP A 146 6.35 9.56 1.18
N ILE A 147 6.81 10.50 0.35
CA ILE A 147 8.04 11.26 0.62
C ILE A 147 7.66 12.46 1.49
N SER A 148 8.13 12.48 2.73
CA SER A 148 7.80 13.51 3.71
C SER A 148 8.06 14.91 3.16
N GLY A 149 7.08 15.81 3.30
CA GLY A 149 7.16 17.18 2.80
C GLY A 149 7.17 17.32 1.27
N GLY A 150 7.07 16.24 0.52
CA GLY A 150 7.00 16.27 -0.96
C GLY A 150 8.29 16.63 -1.68
N LEU A 151 9.40 16.77 -0.98
CA LEU A 151 10.70 17.17 -1.55
C LEU A 151 11.46 15.93 -2.03
N ILE A 152 11.62 15.79 -3.35
CA ILE A 152 12.40 14.68 -3.94
C ILE A 152 13.87 15.07 -3.93
N GLN A 153 14.56 14.78 -2.84
CA GLN A 153 15.97 15.06 -2.62
C GLN A 153 16.65 13.98 -1.79
N ASN A 154 17.97 13.95 -1.80
CA ASN A 154 18.74 12.99 -1.02
C ASN A 154 18.50 13.15 0.47
N ARG A 155 18.37 12.03 1.19
CA ARG A 155 18.09 11.94 2.63
C ARG A 155 16.70 12.40 3.06
N GLN A 156 15.78 12.69 2.13
CA GLN A 156 14.40 13.00 2.48
C GLN A 156 13.71 11.77 3.07
N ASN A 157 13.09 11.95 4.22
CA ASN A 157 12.42 10.83 4.92
C ASN A 157 11.25 10.27 4.13
N VAL A 158 10.98 8.98 4.31
CA VAL A 158 9.82 8.28 3.77
C VAL A 158 8.90 7.89 4.93
N GLN A 159 7.64 8.10 4.72
CA GLN A 159 6.58 7.93 5.73
C GLN A 159 5.36 7.23 5.13
N LEU A 160 4.43 6.84 5.99
CA LEU A 160 3.06 6.53 5.61
C LEU A 160 2.24 7.82 5.68
N TYR A 161 1.43 8.10 4.67
CA TYR A 161 0.57 9.27 4.63
C TYR A 161 -0.73 8.99 3.89
N GLN A 162 -1.79 9.74 4.22
CA GLN A 162 -3.07 9.66 3.51
C GLN A 162 -2.85 9.87 2.01
N ASN A 163 -3.49 9.04 1.20
CA ASN A 163 -3.41 9.14 -0.27
C ASN A 163 -4.01 10.47 -0.75
N ASN A 164 -3.18 11.34 -1.29
CA ASN A 164 -3.55 12.65 -1.83
C ASN A 164 -3.18 12.82 -3.32
N GLY A 165 -2.60 11.77 -3.94
CA GLY A 165 -2.26 11.74 -5.36
C GLY A 165 -1.09 12.63 -5.79
N THR A 166 -0.35 13.22 -4.85
CA THR A 166 0.79 14.10 -5.15
C THR A 166 1.98 13.32 -5.71
N ASN A 167 2.97 14.03 -6.26
CA ASN A 167 4.21 13.41 -6.77
C ASN A 167 5.04 12.72 -5.68
N ALA A 168 4.87 13.11 -4.40
CA ALA A 168 5.49 12.45 -3.25
C ALA A 168 5.08 10.99 -3.09
N GLN A 169 3.94 10.59 -3.68
CA GLN A 169 3.33 9.26 -3.58
C GLN A 169 3.44 8.45 -4.87
N LYS A 170 4.25 8.94 -5.84
CA LYS A 170 4.37 8.34 -7.17
C LYS A 170 5.77 7.78 -7.39
N PHE A 171 5.82 6.50 -7.69
CA PHE A 171 7.04 5.72 -7.88
C PHE A 171 7.03 4.96 -9.20
N LYS A 172 8.17 4.39 -9.55
CA LYS A 172 8.36 3.49 -10.66
C LYS A 172 9.22 2.31 -10.22
N LEU A 173 8.86 1.11 -10.65
CA LEU A 173 9.69 -0.09 -10.49
C LEU A 173 10.55 -0.27 -11.74
N THR A 174 11.86 -0.17 -11.59
CA THR A 174 12.83 -0.45 -12.65
C THR A 174 13.50 -1.77 -12.35
N LYS A 175 13.22 -2.78 -13.17
CA LYS A 175 13.77 -4.14 -13.03
C LYS A 175 15.28 -4.12 -13.28
N ILE A 176 16.01 -4.91 -12.48
CA ILE A 176 17.47 -5.09 -12.59
C ILE A 176 17.76 -6.51 -13.09
#